data_50bcd68760b2c4b7acdc64c1ba13cb20
#
_entry.id   50bcd68760b2c4b7acdc64c1ba13cb20
#
_cell.length_a   1.000
_cell.length_b   1.000
_cell.length_c   1.000
_cell.angle_alpha   90.00
_cell.angle_beta   90.00
_cell.angle_gamma   90.00
#
_symmetry.space_group_name_H-M   'P 1'
#
loop_
_entity.id
_entity.type
_entity.pdbx_description
1 polymer ?
#
loop_
_entity_poly.entity_id
_entity_poly.type
_entity_poly.pdbx_seq_one_letter_code
_entity_poly.pdbx_strand_id
1 'polypeptide(L)'
;MTVGTPQGAVISPLLANIYLHYVFDLWMQRWRRHDAKGDVIVVRYADDSVAGFESKADVGRFLEALKARFAKFGLSLNEEKTRVLEFGRFAIQHSAQRGLRRPQTFDFLGFTHICATKRANGRFTVKRLTIAKRMRASSHPNPRRAAYRPSWPAGAKTGRRS
;
A
#
# COMPACT_ATOMS: atom_id res chain seq x y z
N MET A 1 9.54 30.43 -16.94
CA MET A 1 10.27 29.92 -15.74
C MET A 1 9.67 28.55 -15.41
N THR A 2 10.44 27.49 -15.57
CA THR A 2 10.03 26.14 -15.16
C THR A 2 10.05 26.07 -13.62
N VAL A 3 8.88 26.04 -13.02
CA VAL A 3 8.74 25.89 -11.57
C VAL A 3 8.84 24.41 -11.24
N GLY A 4 9.85 24.04 -10.48
CA GLY A 4 10.04 22.68 -9.98
C GLY A 4 11.45 22.13 -10.20
N THR A 5 11.79 21.06 -9.49
CA THR A 5 13.04 20.30 -9.68
C THR A 5 12.94 19.45 -10.94
N PRO A 6 14.01 19.29 -11.75
CA PRO A 6 14.00 18.41 -12.92
C PRO A 6 13.56 17.00 -12.55
N GLN A 7 12.67 16.43 -13.35
CA GLN A 7 12.19 15.07 -13.17
C GLN A 7 13.38 14.09 -13.25
N GLY A 8 13.63 13.30 -12.19
CA GLY A 8 14.77 12.38 -12.14
C GLY A 8 15.95 12.85 -11.28
N ALA A 9 15.92 14.04 -10.68
CA ALA A 9 16.94 14.45 -9.73
C ALA A 9 16.88 13.55 -8.47
N VAL A 10 18.03 13.05 -8.01
CA VAL A 10 18.15 12.14 -6.86
C VAL A 10 17.51 12.69 -5.57
N ILE A 11 17.53 14.02 -5.42
CA ILE A 11 16.99 14.71 -4.23
C ILE A 11 15.45 14.86 -4.27
N SER A 12 14.80 14.80 -5.44
CA SER A 12 13.36 15.03 -5.59
C SER A 12 12.50 14.10 -4.74
N PRO A 13 12.73 12.77 -4.68
CA PRO A 13 11.94 11.87 -3.82
C PRO A 13 12.10 12.19 -2.33
N LEU A 14 13.29 12.61 -1.89
CA LEU A 14 13.53 12.99 -0.50
C LEU A 14 12.76 14.27 -0.14
N LEU A 15 12.84 15.30 -0.97
CA LEU A 15 12.09 16.55 -0.74
C LEU A 15 10.58 16.32 -0.76
N ALA A 16 10.08 15.50 -1.68
CA ALA A 16 8.67 15.12 -1.73
C ALA A 16 8.24 14.39 -0.45
N ASN A 17 9.05 13.49 0.09
CA ASN A 17 8.75 12.80 1.34
C ASN A 17 8.76 13.74 2.55
N ILE A 18 9.72 14.67 2.62
CA ILE A 18 9.74 15.70 3.67
C ILE A 18 8.50 16.58 3.58
N TYR A 19 8.14 17.02 2.38
CA TYR A 19 6.96 17.85 2.17
C TYR A 19 5.67 17.14 2.58
N LEU A 20 5.47 15.90 2.15
CA LEU A 20 4.32 15.09 2.53
C LEU A 20 4.28 14.76 4.02
N HIS A 21 5.44 14.66 4.68
CA HIS A 21 5.46 14.49 6.13
C HIS A 21 4.76 15.66 6.84
N TYR A 22 5.07 16.90 6.47
CA TYR A 22 4.44 18.08 7.07
C TYR A 22 2.99 18.29 6.60
N VAL A 23 2.72 18.09 5.31
CA VAL A 23 1.40 18.34 4.75
C VAL A 23 0.40 17.24 5.13
N PHE A 24 0.82 15.99 5.08
CA PHE A 24 -0.07 14.83 5.25
C PHE A 24 0.14 14.12 6.59
N ASP A 25 1.34 13.62 6.93
CA ASP A 25 1.52 12.73 8.07
C ASP A 25 1.18 13.39 9.40
N LEU A 26 1.71 14.60 9.67
CA LEU A 26 1.42 15.32 10.91
C LEU A 26 -0.05 15.76 11.00
N TRP A 27 -0.62 16.21 9.88
CA TRP A 27 -2.03 16.55 9.82
C TRP A 27 -2.91 15.33 10.06
N MET A 28 -2.58 14.19 9.46
CA MET A 28 -3.30 12.93 9.62
C MET A 28 -3.27 12.43 11.06
N GLN A 29 -2.14 12.55 11.76
CA GLN A 29 -2.05 12.20 13.19
C GLN A 29 -2.99 13.07 14.04
N ARG A 30 -3.08 14.37 13.74
CA ARG A 30 -3.99 15.27 14.43
C ARG A 30 -5.45 14.93 14.12
N TRP A 31 -5.79 14.77 12.84
CA TRP A 31 -7.14 14.43 12.40
C TRP A 31 -7.64 13.12 13.04
N ARG A 32 -6.79 12.10 13.09
CA ARG A 32 -7.09 10.82 13.74
C ARG A 32 -7.41 10.95 15.22
N ARG A 33 -6.77 11.89 15.92
CA ARG A 33 -6.95 12.08 17.37
C ARG A 33 -8.17 12.93 17.73
N HIS A 34 -8.53 13.89 16.87
CA HIS A 34 -9.51 14.91 17.21
C HIS A 34 -10.80 14.82 16.40
N ASP A 35 -10.74 14.37 15.16
CA ASP A 35 -11.85 14.40 14.22
C ASP A 35 -12.46 13.01 13.95
N ALA A 36 -11.69 11.94 14.08
CA ALA A 36 -12.16 10.58 13.88
C ALA A 36 -13.05 10.15 15.06
N LYS A 37 -14.15 9.44 14.73
CA LYS A 37 -15.05 8.83 15.72
C LYS A 37 -14.72 7.39 16.03
N GLY A 38 -14.09 6.68 15.08
CA GLY A 38 -13.64 5.31 15.22
C GLY A 38 -12.15 5.17 14.99
N ASP A 39 -11.65 3.96 15.06
CA ASP A 39 -10.24 3.65 14.81
C ASP A 39 -9.85 3.97 13.37
N VAL A 40 -8.68 4.58 13.22
CA VAL A 40 -8.10 4.94 11.92
C VAL A 40 -6.65 4.47 11.84
N ILE A 41 -6.35 3.74 10.78
CA ILE A 41 -5.01 3.27 10.44
C ILE A 41 -4.59 3.90 9.12
N VAL A 42 -3.35 4.40 9.06
CA VAL A 42 -2.79 4.96 7.82
C VAL A 42 -1.41 4.38 7.59
N VAL A 43 -1.17 3.99 6.36
CA VAL A 43 0.13 3.57 5.86
C VAL A 43 0.44 4.38 4.61
N ARG A 44 1.58 5.07 4.62
CA ARG A 44 2.10 5.83 3.46
C ARG A 44 3.47 5.31 3.05
N TYR A 45 3.65 5.21 1.76
CA TYR A 45 4.94 4.92 1.13
C TYR A 45 5.12 5.87 -0.06
N ALA A 46 6.02 6.82 0.07
CA ALA A 46 6.20 7.93 -0.87
C ALA A 46 4.87 8.68 -1.08
N ASP A 47 4.35 8.73 -2.30
CA ASP A 47 3.07 9.32 -2.70
C ASP A 47 1.87 8.36 -2.58
N ASP A 48 2.13 7.07 -2.47
CA ASP A 48 1.08 6.07 -2.28
C ASP A 48 0.67 5.97 -0.80
N SER A 49 -0.63 5.95 -0.53
CA SER A 49 -1.16 5.78 0.83
C SER A 49 -2.42 4.93 0.86
N VAL A 50 -2.59 4.21 1.97
CA VAL A 50 -3.81 3.47 2.30
C VAL A 50 -4.27 3.91 3.68
N ALA A 51 -5.52 4.33 3.79
CA ALA A 51 -6.16 4.68 5.05
C ALA A 51 -7.33 3.73 5.30
N GLY A 52 -7.36 3.10 6.46
CA GLY A 52 -8.45 2.25 6.92
C GLY A 52 -9.21 2.94 8.03
N PHE A 53 -10.55 2.88 7.96
CA PHE A 53 -11.46 3.51 8.92
C PHE A 53 -12.46 2.47 9.44
N GLU A 54 -12.75 2.53 10.71
CA GLU A 54 -13.81 1.72 11.30
C GLU A 54 -15.20 2.23 10.87
N SER A 55 -15.38 3.55 10.78
CA SER A 55 -16.64 4.21 10.44
C SER A 55 -16.66 4.68 8.98
N LYS A 56 -17.72 4.32 8.24
CA LYS A 56 -17.98 4.84 6.89
C LYS A 56 -18.18 6.37 6.88
N ALA A 57 -18.77 6.93 7.93
CA ALA A 57 -18.99 8.37 8.04
C ALA A 57 -17.65 9.12 8.14
N ASP A 58 -16.65 8.52 8.79
CA ASP A 58 -15.32 9.10 8.90
C ASP A 58 -14.59 9.16 7.56
N VAL A 59 -14.82 8.19 6.67
CA VAL A 59 -14.23 8.18 5.32
C VAL A 59 -14.65 9.43 4.53
N GLY A 60 -15.95 9.77 4.53
CA GLY A 60 -16.43 10.96 3.82
C GLY A 60 -15.84 12.25 4.38
N ARG A 61 -15.90 12.44 5.71
CA ARG A 61 -15.33 13.61 6.39
C ARG A 61 -13.81 13.73 6.15
N PHE A 62 -13.11 12.60 6.20
CA PHE A 62 -11.68 12.55 5.93
C PHE A 62 -11.34 12.98 4.51
N LEU A 63 -12.05 12.47 3.49
CA LEU A 63 -11.79 12.82 2.09
C LEU A 63 -11.99 14.31 1.83
N GLU A 64 -13.05 14.91 2.35
CA GLU A 64 -13.30 16.35 2.23
C GLU A 64 -12.20 17.16 2.94
N ALA A 65 -11.86 16.79 4.16
CA ALA A 65 -10.80 17.45 4.92
C ALA A 65 -9.43 17.31 4.24
N LEU A 66 -9.13 16.14 3.65
CA LEU A 66 -7.89 15.88 2.91
C LEU A 66 -7.79 16.71 1.64
N LYS A 67 -8.88 16.77 0.85
CA LYS A 67 -8.95 17.64 -0.35
C LYS A 67 -8.70 19.10 0.00
N ALA A 68 -9.38 19.61 1.03
CA ALA A 68 -9.19 20.98 1.52
C ALA A 68 -7.76 21.22 2.03
N ARG A 69 -7.18 20.23 2.73
CA ARG A 69 -5.79 20.31 3.20
C ARG A 69 -4.81 20.37 2.03
N PHE A 70 -4.93 19.47 1.06
CA PHE A 70 -4.03 19.42 -0.08
C PHE A 70 -4.11 20.69 -0.93
N ALA A 71 -5.31 21.20 -1.19
CA ALA A 71 -5.50 22.46 -1.92
C ALA A 71 -4.73 23.63 -1.31
N LYS A 72 -4.67 23.74 0.04
CA LYS A 72 -3.90 24.77 0.75
C LYS A 72 -2.39 24.72 0.50
N PHE A 73 -1.88 23.57 0.07
CA PHE A 73 -0.46 23.33 -0.19
C PHE A 73 -0.16 23.09 -1.67
N GLY A 74 -1.09 23.45 -2.57
CA GLY A 74 -0.92 23.31 -4.00
C GLY A 74 -0.87 21.85 -4.47
N LEU A 75 -1.41 20.92 -3.67
CA LEU A 75 -1.53 19.51 -4.01
C LEU A 75 -2.97 19.16 -4.37
N SER A 76 -3.14 18.12 -5.18
CA SER A 76 -4.45 17.54 -5.50
C SER A 76 -4.40 16.03 -5.35
N LEU A 77 -5.55 15.43 -5.00
CA LEU A 77 -5.72 13.98 -5.07
C LEU A 77 -5.91 13.55 -6.52
N ASN A 78 -5.26 12.46 -6.89
CA ASN A 78 -5.54 11.81 -8.17
C ASN A 78 -6.86 11.05 -8.04
N GLU A 79 -7.95 11.62 -8.59
CA GLU A 79 -9.29 11.06 -8.46
C GLU A 79 -9.45 9.71 -9.16
N GLU A 80 -8.74 9.46 -10.26
CA GLU A 80 -8.77 8.18 -10.97
C GLU A 80 -8.15 7.04 -10.15
N LYS A 81 -7.14 7.35 -9.33
CA LYS A 81 -6.44 6.38 -8.48
C LYS A 81 -7.01 6.31 -7.07
N THR A 82 -7.68 7.36 -6.61
CA THR A 82 -8.25 7.41 -5.26
C THR A 82 -9.57 6.63 -5.21
N ARG A 83 -9.61 5.57 -4.42
CA ARG A 83 -10.77 4.68 -4.34
C ARG A 83 -11.19 4.46 -2.89
N VAL A 84 -12.48 4.54 -2.65
CA VAL A 84 -13.11 4.10 -1.40
C VAL A 84 -13.67 2.70 -1.61
N LEU A 85 -13.30 1.78 -0.74
CA LEU A 85 -13.79 0.41 -0.81
C LEU A 85 -14.07 -0.14 0.59
N GLU A 86 -14.96 -1.10 0.66
CA GLU A 86 -15.21 -1.83 1.90
C GLU A 86 -14.25 -3.01 2.02
N PHE A 87 -13.48 -3.02 3.11
CA PHE A 87 -12.45 -4.02 3.36
C PHE A 87 -12.45 -4.41 4.86
N GLY A 88 -12.26 -5.70 5.15
CA GLY A 88 -12.21 -6.17 6.53
C GLY A 88 -13.06 -7.41 6.77
N ARG A 89 -13.22 -7.77 8.06
CA ARG A 89 -13.88 -9.04 8.45
C ARG A 89 -15.33 -9.15 7.95
N PHE A 90 -16.04 -8.04 7.87
CA PHE A 90 -17.45 -8.01 7.45
C PHE A 90 -17.63 -7.85 5.94
N ALA A 91 -16.58 -7.47 5.19
CA ALA A 91 -16.66 -7.23 3.76
C ALA A 91 -17.10 -8.47 2.96
N ILE A 92 -16.74 -9.68 3.43
CA ILE A 92 -17.17 -10.94 2.80
C ILE A 92 -18.70 -11.10 2.93
N GLN A 93 -19.23 -10.91 4.13
CA GLN A 93 -20.65 -11.04 4.43
C GLN A 93 -21.49 -9.97 3.71
N HIS A 94 -21.05 -8.71 3.79
CA HIS A 94 -21.74 -7.60 3.12
C HIS A 94 -21.71 -7.71 1.59
N SER A 95 -20.62 -8.23 1.02
CA SER A 95 -20.55 -8.48 -0.43
C SER A 95 -21.57 -9.54 -0.86
N ALA A 96 -21.69 -10.64 -0.09
CA ALA A 96 -22.68 -11.68 -0.36
C ALA A 96 -24.13 -11.15 -0.27
N GLN A 97 -24.44 -10.32 0.74
CA GLN A 97 -25.75 -9.68 0.87
C GLN A 97 -26.09 -8.75 -0.30
N ARG A 98 -25.09 -8.13 -0.93
CA ARG A 98 -25.25 -7.29 -2.13
C ARG A 98 -25.25 -8.09 -3.45
N GLY A 99 -25.22 -9.41 -3.39
CA GLY A 99 -25.15 -10.26 -4.58
C GLY A 99 -23.79 -10.26 -5.28
N LEU A 100 -22.75 -9.71 -4.66
CA LEU A 100 -21.41 -9.70 -5.19
C LEU A 100 -20.71 -11.03 -4.89
N ARG A 101 -20.10 -11.63 -5.89
CA ARG A 101 -19.40 -12.92 -5.76
C ARG A 101 -18.20 -12.86 -4.79
N ARG A 102 -17.54 -11.72 -4.70
CA ARG A 102 -16.33 -11.53 -3.88
C ARG A 102 -16.23 -10.09 -3.36
N PRO A 103 -15.61 -9.86 -2.17
CA PRO A 103 -15.28 -8.53 -1.71
C PRO A 103 -14.32 -7.82 -2.66
N GLN A 104 -14.32 -6.50 -2.58
CA GLN A 104 -13.36 -5.68 -3.31
C GLN A 104 -11.93 -5.96 -2.83
N THR A 105 -10.98 -5.73 -3.72
CA THR A 105 -9.54 -5.88 -3.48
C THR A 105 -8.83 -4.57 -3.80
N PHE A 106 -7.64 -4.37 -3.24
CA PHE A 106 -6.80 -3.24 -3.59
C PHE A 106 -5.34 -3.65 -3.73
N ASP A 107 -4.63 -2.91 -4.56
CA ASP A 107 -3.21 -3.07 -4.79
C ASP A 107 -2.42 -2.04 -3.97
N PHE A 108 -1.40 -2.51 -3.25
CA PHE A 108 -0.50 -1.65 -2.50
C PHE A 108 0.88 -2.28 -2.39
N LEU A 109 1.92 -1.51 -2.65
CA LEU A 109 3.34 -1.94 -2.61
C LEU A 109 3.63 -3.21 -3.44
N GLY A 110 2.94 -3.39 -4.54
CA GLY A 110 3.15 -4.52 -5.44
C GLY A 110 2.42 -5.80 -5.04
N PHE A 111 1.52 -5.71 -4.07
CA PHE A 111 0.67 -6.81 -3.65
C PHE A 111 -0.80 -6.46 -3.79
N THR A 112 -1.59 -7.41 -4.26
CA THR A 112 -3.06 -7.36 -4.18
C THR A 112 -3.51 -7.88 -2.81
N HIS A 113 -4.24 -7.07 -2.07
CA HIS A 113 -4.81 -7.39 -0.76
C HIS A 113 -6.23 -7.90 -0.92
N ILE A 114 -6.55 -9.06 -0.33
CA ILE A 114 -7.79 -9.78 -0.49
C ILE A 114 -8.34 -10.19 0.87
N CYS A 115 -9.62 -9.89 1.14
CA CYS A 115 -10.35 -10.42 2.29
C CYS A 115 -10.51 -11.95 2.16
N ALA A 116 -10.12 -12.70 3.17
CA ALA A 116 -10.19 -14.15 3.17
C ALA A 116 -10.49 -14.69 4.58
N THR A 117 -10.79 -15.98 4.65
CA THR A 117 -10.92 -16.73 5.90
C THR A 117 -9.87 -17.82 5.98
N LYS A 118 -9.35 -18.07 7.16
CA LYS A 118 -8.42 -19.18 7.42
C LYS A 118 -9.19 -20.51 7.36
N ARG A 119 -8.69 -21.47 6.58
CA ARG A 119 -9.34 -22.80 6.45
C ARG A 119 -9.40 -23.55 7.79
N ALA A 120 -8.40 -23.36 8.66
CA ALA A 120 -8.30 -24.11 9.91
C ALA A 120 -9.35 -23.73 10.95
N ASN A 121 -9.80 -22.47 11.01
CA ASN A 121 -10.65 -21.97 12.09
C ASN A 121 -11.69 -20.94 11.66
N GLY A 122 -11.88 -20.71 10.37
CA GLY A 122 -12.86 -19.74 9.84
C GLY A 122 -12.57 -18.26 10.15
N ARG A 123 -11.45 -17.95 10.86
CA ARG A 123 -11.14 -16.57 11.25
C ARG A 123 -10.74 -15.72 10.05
N PHE A 124 -11.12 -14.45 10.10
CA PHE A 124 -10.73 -13.46 9.09
C PHE A 124 -9.21 -13.37 8.94
N THR A 125 -8.75 -13.23 7.72
CA THR A 125 -7.36 -12.96 7.37
C THR A 125 -7.28 -12.13 6.10
N VAL A 126 -6.18 -11.42 5.92
CA VAL A 126 -5.85 -10.74 4.67
C VAL A 126 -4.82 -11.57 3.92
N LYS A 127 -5.17 -12.02 2.73
CA LYS A 127 -4.22 -12.63 1.79
C LYS A 127 -3.56 -11.54 0.97
N ARG A 128 -2.26 -11.66 0.80
CA ARG A 128 -1.44 -10.81 -0.08
C ARG A 128 -0.93 -11.67 -1.23
N LEU A 129 -1.26 -11.28 -2.45
CA LEU A 129 -0.79 -11.94 -3.67
C LEU A 129 0.08 -10.96 -4.46
N THR A 130 1.21 -11.41 -4.97
CA THR A 130 2.03 -10.59 -5.87
C THR A 130 1.23 -10.26 -7.12
N ILE A 131 1.27 -9.01 -7.56
CA ILE A 131 0.53 -8.58 -8.75
C ILE A 131 1.03 -9.36 -9.97
N ALA A 132 0.13 -10.02 -10.69
CA ALA A 132 0.44 -10.92 -11.81
C ALA A 132 1.32 -10.26 -12.90
N LYS A 133 1.16 -8.95 -13.14
CA LYS A 133 2.00 -8.17 -14.06
C LYS A 133 3.48 -8.15 -13.63
N ARG A 134 3.75 -8.08 -12.31
CA ARG A 134 5.12 -8.15 -11.76
C ARG A 134 5.71 -9.56 -11.86
N MET A 135 4.90 -10.59 -11.65
CA MET A 135 5.37 -11.98 -11.83
C MET A 135 5.78 -12.26 -13.28
N ARG A 136 4.99 -11.77 -14.26
CA ARG A 136 5.34 -11.93 -15.69
C ARG A 136 6.62 -11.17 -16.06
N ALA A 137 6.84 -9.97 -15.53
CA ALA A 137 8.07 -9.21 -15.75
C ALA A 137 9.29 -9.86 -15.09
N SER A 138 9.11 -10.56 -13.97
CA SER A 138 10.17 -11.28 -13.25
C SER A 138 10.49 -12.65 -13.86
N SER A 139 9.56 -13.26 -14.58
CA SER A 139 9.75 -14.56 -15.26
C SER A 139 10.40 -14.43 -16.65
N HIS A 140 10.62 -13.23 -17.17
CA HIS A 140 11.50 -13.05 -18.33
C HIS A 140 12.96 -13.09 -17.83
N PRO A 141 13.77 -14.07 -18.28
CA PRO A 141 15.17 -14.13 -17.88
C PRO A 141 15.86 -12.86 -18.38
N ASN A 142 16.31 -12.02 -17.45
CA ASN A 142 17.18 -10.91 -17.77
C ASN A 142 18.54 -11.51 -18.18
N PRO A 143 18.93 -11.43 -19.45
CA PRO A 143 20.17 -12.05 -19.93
C PRO A 143 21.42 -11.51 -19.22
N ARG A 144 21.31 -10.37 -18.52
CA ARG A 144 22.42 -9.80 -17.73
C ARG A 144 22.58 -10.40 -16.31
N ARG A 145 21.62 -11.21 -15.83
CA ARG A 145 21.73 -11.94 -14.55
C ARG A 145 22.33 -13.34 -14.68
N ALA A 146 22.47 -13.85 -15.89
CA ALA A 146 23.07 -15.17 -16.12
C ALA A 146 24.60 -15.20 -15.97
N ALA A 147 25.27 -14.05 -15.80
CA ALA A 147 26.74 -13.97 -15.79
C ALA A 147 27.38 -13.96 -14.38
N TYR A 148 26.62 -14.01 -13.30
CA TYR A 148 27.20 -14.12 -11.95
C TYR A 148 26.81 -15.46 -11.31
N ARG A 149 27.57 -16.50 -11.63
CA ARG A 149 27.69 -17.72 -10.82
C ARG A 149 28.90 -17.49 -9.89
N PRO A 150 28.73 -17.31 -8.58
CA PRO A 150 29.86 -17.40 -7.68
C PRO A 150 30.35 -18.84 -7.72
N SER A 151 31.59 -19.05 -8.17
CA SER A 151 32.29 -20.32 -8.07
C SER A 151 32.63 -20.55 -6.60
N TRP A 152 31.76 -21.25 -5.88
CA TRP A 152 32.08 -21.74 -4.55
C TRP A 152 33.00 -22.97 -4.70
N PRO A 153 34.17 -23.04 -4.06
CA PRO A 153 35.04 -24.21 -4.15
C PRO A 153 34.32 -25.39 -3.52
N ALA A 154 34.12 -26.44 -4.31
CA ALA A 154 33.69 -27.74 -3.83
C ALA A 154 34.83 -28.33 -2.97
N GLY A 155 34.56 -28.58 -1.68
CA GLY A 155 35.45 -29.39 -0.86
C GLY A 155 35.76 -28.82 0.53
N ALA A 156 34.79 -28.97 1.46
CA ALA A 156 35.11 -29.13 2.88
C ALA A 156 34.30 -30.30 3.42
N LYS A 157 34.88 -31.48 3.37
CA LYS A 157 34.38 -32.65 4.10
C LYS A 157 34.53 -32.34 5.59
N THR A 158 33.46 -32.16 6.31
CA THR A 158 33.46 -32.18 7.78
C THR A 158 33.62 -33.61 8.24
N GLY A 159 34.84 -33.96 8.69
CA GLY A 159 35.15 -35.19 9.37
C GLY A 159 34.37 -35.27 10.68
N ARG A 160 33.52 -36.25 10.80
CA ARG A 160 32.90 -36.71 12.04
C ARG A 160 34.02 -37.43 12.83
N ARG A 161 34.38 -36.96 13.99
CA ARG A 161 35.14 -37.75 14.97
C ARG A 161 34.17 -38.34 15.96
N SER A 162 34.31 -39.64 16.13
CA SER A 162 33.73 -40.54 17.16
C SER A 162 33.97 -40.04 18.58
#